data_c11d1a46d47171515bf8acca5a94549f
#
_entry.id   c11d1a46d47171515bf8acca5a94549f
#
_cell.length_a   1.000
_cell.length_b   1.000
_cell.length_c   1.000
_cell.angle_alpha   90.00
_cell.angle_beta   90.00
_cell.angle_gamma   90.00
#
_symmetry.space_group_name_H-M   'P 1'
#
loop_
_entity.id
_entity.type
_entity.pdbx_description
1 polymer ?
#
loop_
_entity_poly.entity_id
_entity_poly.type
_entity_poly.pdbx_seq_one_letter_code
_entity_poly.pdbx_strand_id
1 'polypeptide(L)'
;MANKVFIDNLLDPDTGDQGFFLGMNTDQCYPGMDLSLKFAEEIKGYTSVWKWIQARIKAGNFYGIHVGDYIPFNCTNSAKTRIVAVVAGIDTYYKYGDQQVGHHIDFISKDLWPTYIQYNLANFNNGLIPVEKLSGNGSTTEFVLTKQMDSIDSIIVGSDQVTGYTYNASTFTITFDDAPAAGTNNITVTGKGDKHPWLCSHLYAFLNSLKMQVPNGTGKDPAVKQVDYSQGGVYYFLPAELKAVIVNKRAILGERYSASGVLNSDNGWSWTNLGNLWVPTEMEVCGSGVWGGIGLANGGYVQYPIFAHNMNRVKGLGDGGGRTNWWELAPYSGNSTSFCVVTGSGGASNYDASVAWLSAPVCFRIS
;
A
#
# COMPACT_ATOMS: atom_id res chain seq x y z
N MET A 1 33.42 -33.06 -15.23
CA MET A 1 33.43 -31.78 -15.96
C MET A 1 32.14 -31.03 -15.82
N ALA A 2 30.95 -31.62 -15.92
CA ALA A 2 29.68 -30.93 -15.77
C ALA A 2 29.50 -30.21 -14.40
N ASN A 3 29.93 -30.83 -13.31
CA ASN A 3 29.84 -30.25 -11.96
C ASN A 3 30.72 -29.00 -11.77
N LYS A 4 31.88 -28.96 -12.42
CA LYS A 4 32.80 -27.82 -12.32
C LYS A 4 32.23 -26.60 -13.06
N VAL A 5 31.67 -26.81 -14.25
CA VAL A 5 31.05 -25.72 -15.03
C VAL A 5 29.85 -25.14 -14.31
N PHE A 6 29.07 -26.01 -13.65
CA PHE A 6 27.93 -25.58 -12.86
C PHE A 6 28.35 -24.73 -11.63
N ILE A 7 29.39 -25.14 -10.93
CA ILE A 7 29.95 -24.44 -9.77
C ILE A 7 30.54 -23.08 -10.20
N ASP A 8 31.29 -23.06 -11.28
CA ASP A 8 31.91 -21.83 -11.78
C ASP A 8 30.85 -20.76 -12.21
N ASN A 9 29.69 -21.19 -12.69
CA ASN A 9 28.58 -20.31 -13.02
C ASN A 9 27.80 -19.82 -11.81
N LEU A 10 27.98 -20.42 -10.65
CA LEU A 10 27.31 -20.07 -9.40
C LEU A 10 28.17 -19.20 -8.48
N LEU A 11 29.46 -19.07 -8.78
CA LEU A 11 30.35 -18.18 -8.05
C LEU A 11 30.26 -16.78 -8.62
N ASP A 12 30.16 -15.81 -7.74
CA ASP A 12 30.36 -14.41 -8.09
C ASP A 12 31.85 -14.22 -8.51
N PRO A 13 32.18 -13.99 -9.81
CA PRO A 13 33.55 -13.91 -10.26
C PRO A 13 34.31 -12.70 -9.70
N ASP A 14 33.62 -11.64 -9.25
CA ASP A 14 34.27 -10.44 -8.75
C ASP A 14 34.58 -10.52 -7.23
N THR A 15 33.76 -11.20 -6.47
CA THR A 15 33.93 -11.30 -5.01
C THR A 15 34.41 -12.67 -4.56
N GLY A 16 34.36 -13.68 -5.41
CA GLY A 16 34.53 -15.07 -5.02
C GLY A 16 33.45 -15.54 -4.03
N ASP A 17 32.35 -14.78 -3.91
CA ASP A 17 31.30 -15.04 -2.94
C ASP A 17 30.48 -16.27 -3.35
N GLN A 18 30.50 -17.27 -2.49
CA GLN A 18 29.70 -18.48 -2.62
C GLN A 18 28.30 -18.32 -2.02
N GLY A 19 27.93 -17.11 -1.64
CA GLY A 19 26.64 -16.81 -1.03
C GLY A 19 25.45 -17.26 -1.89
N PHE A 20 25.58 -17.13 -3.19
CA PHE A 20 24.57 -17.66 -4.13
C PHE A 20 24.46 -19.20 -4.01
N PHE A 21 25.57 -19.88 -3.87
CA PHE A 21 25.60 -21.34 -3.70
C PHE A 21 24.98 -21.75 -2.35
N LEU A 22 25.27 -20.99 -1.30
CA LEU A 22 24.70 -21.22 0.03
C LEU A 22 23.20 -20.89 0.05
N GLY A 23 22.76 -19.91 -0.71
CA GLY A 23 21.33 -19.58 -0.85
C GLY A 23 20.52 -20.66 -1.57
N MET A 24 21.16 -21.52 -2.34
CA MET A 24 20.55 -22.71 -2.94
C MET A 24 20.58 -23.93 -2.02
N ASN A 25 21.33 -23.89 -0.94
CA ASN A 25 21.30 -24.92 0.07
C ASN A 25 20.02 -24.79 0.89
N THR A 26 19.09 -25.70 0.70
CA THR A 26 17.73 -25.67 1.23
C THR A 26 17.64 -25.54 2.75
N ASP A 27 18.72 -25.79 3.47
CA ASP A 27 18.75 -25.81 4.93
C ASP A 27 19.27 -24.50 5.56
N GLN A 28 19.69 -23.52 4.74
CA GLN A 28 20.22 -22.26 5.24
C GLN A 28 19.50 -21.06 4.59
N CYS A 29 18.91 -20.22 5.43
CA CYS A 29 18.43 -18.92 5.00
C CYS A 29 19.63 -18.03 4.67
N TYR A 30 19.66 -17.45 3.48
CA TYR A 30 20.60 -16.39 3.13
C TYR A 30 20.40 -15.20 4.10
N PRO A 31 21.43 -14.78 4.85
CA PRO A 31 21.26 -13.76 5.89
C PRO A 31 21.09 -12.35 5.30
N GLY A 32 21.34 -12.18 4.00
CA GLY A 32 21.41 -10.88 3.33
C GLY A 32 22.69 -10.11 3.64
N MET A 33 23.08 -9.24 2.74
CA MET A 33 24.23 -8.35 2.89
C MET A 33 23.78 -6.89 2.81
N ASP A 34 24.47 -6.03 3.54
CA ASP A 34 24.29 -4.58 3.41
C ASP A 34 24.88 -4.12 2.07
N LEU A 35 24.01 -3.78 1.12
CA LEU A 35 24.41 -3.35 -0.21
C LEU A 35 25.24 -2.04 -0.18
N SER A 36 25.01 -1.19 0.81
CA SER A 36 25.79 0.04 0.97
C SER A 36 27.27 -0.22 1.36
N LEU A 37 27.51 -1.34 2.02
CA LEU A 37 28.86 -1.79 2.36
C LEU A 37 29.45 -2.65 1.25
N LYS A 38 28.68 -3.60 0.72
CA LYS A 38 29.11 -4.52 -0.35
C LYS A 38 29.58 -3.77 -1.60
N PHE A 39 28.87 -2.71 -1.99
CA PHE A 39 29.15 -1.93 -3.19
C PHE A 39 29.68 -0.52 -2.86
N ALA A 40 30.34 -0.35 -1.72
CA ALA A 40 30.79 0.97 -1.26
C ALA A 40 31.66 1.72 -2.29
N GLU A 41 32.51 1.01 -3.03
CA GLU A 41 33.39 1.63 -4.04
C GLU A 41 32.59 2.10 -5.26
N GLU A 42 31.63 1.31 -5.74
CA GLU A 42 30.76 1.73 -6.84
C GLU A 42 29.89 2.91 -6.45
N ILE A 43 29.33 2.89 -5.23
CA ILE A 43 28.43 3.92 -4.71
C ILE A 43 29.10 5.29 -4.65
N LYS A 44 30.43 5.39 -4.49
CA LYS A 44 31.17 6.66 -4.51
C LYS A 44 30.97 7.46 -5.79
N GLY A 45 30.65 6.81 -6.90
CA GLY A 45 30.34 7.45 -8.17
C GLY A 45 28.92 8.06 -8.26
N TYR A 46 28.11 7.92 -7.22
CA TYR A 46 26.72 8.36 -7.18
C TYR A 46 26.44 9.29 -6.01
N THR A 47 25.38 10.09 -6.09
CA THR A 47 24.98 10.99 -5.02
C THR A 47 24.40 10.29 -3.78
N SER A 48 23.95 9.05 -3.94
CA SER A 48 23.44 8.20 -2.86
C SER A 48 23.37 6.73 -3.28
N VAL A 49 23.28 5.82 -2.30
CA VAL A 49 23.02 4.39 -2.55
C VAL A 49 21.73 4.18 -3.35
N TRP A 50 20.73 5.05 -3.18
CA TRP A 50 19.46 4.97 -3.88
C TRP A 50 19.59 5.33 -5.37
N LYS A 51 20.44 6.29 -5.71
CA LYS A 51 20.75 6.61 -7.11
C LYS A 51 21.61 5.55 -7.77
N TRP A 52 22.54 4.97 -7.02
CA TRP A 52 23.34 3.83 -7.50
C TRP A 52 22.42 2.64 -7.85
N ILE A 53 21.56 2.19 -6.92
CA ILE A 53 20.70 1.04 -7.19
C ILE A 53 19.69 1.31 -8.31
N GLN A 54 19.16 2.54 -8.41
CA GLN A 54 18.31 2.93 -9.54
C GLN A 54 19.05 2.80 -10.87
N ALA A 55 20.30 3.22 -10.95
CA ALA A 55 21.12 3.09 -12.18
C ALA A 55 21.35 1.62 -12.54
N ARG A 56 21.63 0.76 -11.55
CA ARG A 56 21.79 -0.69 -11.73
C ARG A 56 20.49 -1.32 -12.28
N ILE A 57 19.37 -0.99 -11.72
CA ILE A 57 18.03 -1.46 -12.15
C ILE A 57 17.76 -1.01 -13.59
N LYS A 58 17.95 0.27 -13.92
CA LYS A 58 17.74 0.78 -15.28
C LYS A 58 18.61 0.10 -16.34
N ALA A 59 19.79 -0.33 -15.95
CA ALA A 59 20.70 -1.09 -16.82
C ALA A 59 20.34 -2.60 -16.88
N GLY A 60 19.37 -3.08 -16.11
CA GLY A 60 19.08 -4.50 -15.94
C GLY A 60 20.24 -5.28 -15.32
N ASN A 61 21.13 -4.59 -14.60
CA ASN A 61 22.32 -5.17 -14.00
C ASN A 61 22.09 -5.47 -12.53
N PHE A 62 21.67 -6.68 -12.22
CA PHE A 62 21.44 -7.18 -10.86
C PHE A 62 22.60 -8.03 -10.32
N TYR A 63 23.74 -8.04 -11.02
CA TYR A 63 24.88 -8.85 -10.62
C TYR A 63 25.34 -8.53 -9.20
N GLY A 64 25.46 -9.56 -8.36
CA GLY A 64 25.81 -9.44 -6.95
C GLY A 64 24.71 -8.87 -6.05
N ILE A 65 23.50 -8.61 -6.54
CA ILE A 65 22.33 -8.20 -5.74
C ILE A 65 21.40 -9.41 -5.62
N HIS A 66 21.02 -9.78 -4.40
CA HIS A 66 20.22 -10.97 -4.13
C HIS A 66 18.97 -10.62 -3.30
N VAL A 67 17.95 -11.45 -3.41
CA VAL A 67 16.79 -11.39 -2.50
C VAL A 67 17.28 -11.64 -1.07
N GLY A 68 16.89 -10.77 -0.15
CA GLY A 68 17.39 -10.78 1.23
C GLY A 68 18.49 -9.76 1.52
N ASP A 69 19.22 -9.27 0.51
CA ASP A 69 20.14 -8.14 0.68
C ASP A 69 19.36 -6.89 1.12
N TYR A 70 20.02 -5.95 1.75
CA TYR A 70 19.31 -4.82 2.35
C TYR A 70 20.10 -3.50 2.29
N ILE A 71 19.37 -2.42 2.46
CA ILE A 71 19.91 -1.07 2.61
C ILE A 71 19.30 -0.47 3.88
N PRO A 72 20.10 -0.21 4.94
CA PRO A 72 19.61 0.48 6.13
C PRO A 72 19.58 1.98 5.92
N PHE A 73 18.58 2.65 6.49
CA PHE A 73 18.48 4.11 6.50
C PHE A 73 17.68 4.61 7.69
N ASN A 74 17.84 5.91 8.00
CA ASN A 74 17.07 6.59 9.03
C ASN A 74 16.07 7.56 8.39
N CYS A 75 14.85 7.56 8.92
CA CYS A 75 13.84 8.54 8.58
C CYS A 75 14.20 9.94 9.12
N THR A 76 13.54 10.96 8.57
CA THR A 76 13.78 12.36 8.95
C THR A 76 12.98 12.80 10.18
N ASN A 77 12.07 11.96 10.70
CA ASN A 77 11.31 12.26 11.92
C ASN A 77 12.23 12.46 13.14
N SER A 78 11.70 13.05 14.20
CA SER A 78 12.46 13.35 15.42
C SER A 78 13.11 12.12 16.07
N ALA A 79 12.43 10.99 16.00
CA ALA A 79 12.90 9.70 16.50
C ALA A 79 14.00 9.06 15.63
N LYS A 80 14.30 9.63 14.44
CA LYS A 80 15.21 9.04 13.47
C LYS A 80 14.95 7.56 13.23
N THR A 81 13.67 7.21 13.07
CA THR A 81 13.23 5.83 12.88
C THR A 81 14.12 5.12 11.88
N ARG A 82 14.80 4.06 12.34
CA ARG A 82 15.65 3.24 11.50
C ARG A 82 14.82 2.22 10.74
N ILE A 83 15.02 2.14 9.44
CA ILE A 83 14.41 1.14 8.55
C ILE A 83 15.54 0.36 7.87
N VAL A 84 15.40 -0.95 7.82
CA VAL A 84 16.23 -1.84 7.01
C VAL A 84 15.38 -2.28 5.83
N ALA A 85 15.61 -1.70 4.66
CA ALA A 85 14.89 -2.05 3.43
C ALA A 85 15.52 -3.30 2.82
N VAL A 86 14.80 -4.41 2.84
CA VAL A 86 15.23 -5.71 2.33
C VAL A 86 14.73 -5.92 0.91
N VAL A 87 15.57 -6.43 0.02
CA VAL A 87 15.19 -6.84 -1.34
C VAL A 87 14.19 -7.99 -1.24
N ALA A 88 12.93 -7.70 -1.49
CA ALA A 88 11.84 -8.69 -1.45
C ALA A 88 11.76 -9.52 -2.74
N GLY A 89 12.02 -8.87 -3.88
CA GLY A 89 12.04 -9.50 -5.17
C GLY A 89 12.72 -8.62 -6.22
N ILE A 90 13.37 -9.26 -7.16
CA ILE A 90 14.04 -8.64 -8.31
C ILE A 90 13.24 -9.04 -9.55
N ASP A 91 12.79 -8.06 -10.33
CA ASP A 91 12.03 -8.28 -11.57
C ASP A 91 10.82 -9.23 -11.40
N THR A 92 10.25 -9.31 -10.19
CA THR A 92 9.14 -10.22 -9.87
C THR A 92 7.94 -10.05 -10.81
N TYR A 93 7.72 -8.82 -11.29
CA TYR A 93 6.66 -8.46 -12.22
C TYR A 93 7.17 -7.94 -13.57
N TYR A 94 8.38 -8.32 -13.98
CA TYR A 94 8.96 -7.86 -15.24
C TYR A 94 8.11 -8.24 -16.45
N LYS A 95 7.83 -7.26 -17.31
CA LYS A 95 6.94 -7.38 -18.49
C LYS A 95 5.54 -7.88 -18.14
N TYR A 96 5.09 -7.64 -16.93
CA TYR A 96 3.79 -8.04 -16.43
C TYR A 96 2.84 -6.82 -16.32
N GLY A 97 1.54 -7.10 -16.39
CA GLY A 97 0.50 -6.10 -16.21
C GLY A 97 0.13 -5.34 -17.48
N ASP A 98 -0.84 -4.45 -17.32
CA ASP A 98 -1.40 -3.66 -18.42
C ASP A 98 -0.42 -2.66 -19.05
N GLN A 99 0.59 -2.23 -18.27
CA GLN A 99 1.60 -1.27 -18.69
C GLN A 99 3.00 -1.89 -18.88
N GLN A 100 3.11 -3.21 -18.90
CA GLN A 100 4.40 -3.90 -19.13
C GLN A 100 5.51 -3.39 -18.21
N VAL A 101 5.47 -3.73 -16.92
CA VAL A 101 6.45 -3.28 -15.92
C VAL A 101 7.90 -3.57 -16.37
N GLY A 102 8.74 -2.55 -16.34
CA GLY A 102 10.18 -2.64 -16.64
C GLY A 102 10.99 -3.31 -15.53
N HIS A 103 12.30 -3.23 -15.64
CA HIS A 103 13.21 -3.69 -14.57
C HIS A 103 12.93 -2.97 -13.26
N HIS A 104 12.90 -3.72 -12.15
CA HIS A 104 12.60 -3.16 -10.84
C HIS A 104 13.11 -4.04 -9.70
N ILE A 105 13.27 -3.42 -8.54
CA ILE A 105 13.42 -4.10 -7.26
C ILE A 105 12.29 -3.65 -6.34
N ASP A 106 11.58 -4.60 -5.76
CA ASP A 106 10.64 -4.37 -4.68
C ASP A 106 11.33 -4.58 -3.34
N PHE A 107 11.22 -3.59 -2.48
CA PHE A 107 11.76 -3.60 -1.12
C PHE A 107 10.65 -3.77 -0.10
N ILE A 108 10.95 -4.45 1.00
CA ILE A 108 10.10 -4.53 2.18
C ILE A 108 10.96 -4.24 3.43
N SER A 109 10.44 -3.48 4.37
CA SER A 109 11.16 -3.30 5.64
C SER A 109 11.31 -4.62 6.39
N LYS A 110 12.48 -4.85 7.00
CA LYS A 110 12.76 -6.01 7.86
C LYS A 110 11.74 -6.10 8.98
N ASP A 111 11.55 -4.98 9.68
CA ASP A 111 10.59 -4.82 10.76
C ASP A 111 9.46 -3.89 10.36
N LEU A 112 8.39 -3.84 11.16
CA LEU A 112 7.24 -2.99 10.94
C LEU A 112 7.55 -1.53 11.31
N TRP A 113 6.72 -0.61 10.83
CA TRP A 113 6.72 0.74 11.36
C TRP A 113 6.54 0.73 12.88
N PRO A 114 7.27 1.54 13.67
CA PRO A 114 7.38 1.38 15.12
C PRO A 114 6.13 1.79 15.91
N THR A 115 5.08 2.22 15.23
CA THR A 115 3.79 2.53 15.87
C THR A 115 2.68 1.66 15.33
N TYR A 116 1.71 1.35 16.16
CA TYR A 116 0.49 0.70 15.72
C TYR A 116 -0.36 1.65 14.87
N ILE A 117 -1.04 1.08 13.90
CA ILE A 117 -1.93 1.79 12.99
C ILE A 117 -3.14 0.94 12.63
N GLN A 118 -4.34 1.51 12.71
CA GLN A 118 -5.56 0.88 12.24
C GLN A 118 -5.59 0.83 10.70
N TYR A 119 -6.19 -0.21 10.15
CA TYR A 119 -6.43 -0.23 8.69
C TYR A 119 -7.45 0.83 8.29
N ASN A 120 -8.57 0.91 9.03
CA ASN A 120 -9.57 1.96 8.98
C ASN A 120 -9.95 2.42 10.38
N LEU A 121 -10.55 3.60 10.51
CA LEU A 121 -11.00 4.14 11.80
C LEU A 121 -12.24 3.41 12.34
N ALA A 122 -12.92 2.63 11.51
CA ALA A 122 -14.04 1.77 11.85
C ALA A 122 -13.92 0.40 11.17
N ASN A 123 -14.74 -0.55 11.58
CA ASN A 123 -14.79 -1.90 11.00
C ASN A 123 -15.50 -1.88 9.64
N PHE A 124 -14.74 -1.54 8.62
CA PHE A 124 -15.22 -1.40 7.25
C PHE A 124 -14.10 -1.78 6.27
N ASN A 125 -14.38 -2.66 5.30
CA ASN A 125 -13.40 -3.19 4.37
C ASN A 125 -13.86 -3.15 2.90
N ASN A 126 -14.76 -2.23 2.56
CA ASN A 126 -15.19 -1.98 1.20
C ASN A 126 -14.57 -0.69 0.65
N GLY A 127 -14.70 -0.47 -0.65
CA GLY A 127 -14.44 0.81 -1.28
C GLY A 127 -15.40 1.87 -0.76
N LEU A 128 -15.01 3.12 -0.81
CA LEU A 128 -15.73 4.24 -0.24
C LEU A 128 -16.00 5.31 -1.29
N ILE A 129 -17.27 5.52 -1.63
CA ILE A 129 -17.73 6.68 -2.37
C ILE A 129 -18.77 7.37 -1.48
N PRO A 130 -18.44 8.48 -0.80
CA PRO A 130 -19.34 9.09 0.16
C PRO A 130 -20.51 9.77 -0.56
N VAL A 131 -21.72 9.49 -0.10
CA VAL A 131 -22.93 10.12 -0.62
C VAL A 131 -23.69 10.73 0.55
N GLU A 132 -24.17 11.98 0.39
CA GLU A 132 -25.02 12.65 1.36
C GLU A 132 -26.27 13.19 0.68
N LYS A 133 -27.42 13.06 1.36
CA LYS A 133 -28.69 13.60 0.89
C LYS A 133 -29.11 14.78 1.74
N LEU A 134 -29.44 15.89 1.08
CA LEU A 134 -29.91 17.12 1.69
C LEU A 134 -31.29 17.48 1.17
N SER A 135 -31.98 18.35 1.88
CA SER A 135 -33.30 18.82 1.51
C SER A 135 -33.26 20.30 1.14
N GLY A 136 -33.60 20.62 -0.09
CA GLY A 136 -33.75 21.98 -0.54
C GLY A 136 -35.03 22.62 0.04
N ASN A 137 -35.04 23.96 0.19
CA ASN A 137 -36.19 24.71 0.66
C ASN A 137 -36.61 25.86 -0.29
N GLY A 138 -35.91 25.99 -1.43
CA GLY A 138 -36.17 27.03 -2.43
C GLY A 138 -35.63 28.41 -2.08
N SER A 139 -34.90 28.56 -0.95
CA SER A 139 -34.41 29.89 -0.51
C SER A 139 -32.98 29.85 0.03
N THR A 140 -32.53 28.71 0.56
CA THR A 140 -31.18 28.53 1.10
C THR A 140 -30.22 28.08 0.00
N THR A 141 -29.10 28.79 -0.11
CA THR A 141 -28.00 28.45 -1.05
C THR A 141 -26.83 27.73 -0.38
N GLU A 142 -26.68 27.83 0.94
CA GLU A 142 -25.55 27.30 1.67
C GLU A 142 -25.94 26.06 2.48
N PHE A 143 -25.19 24.97 2.29
CA PHE A 143 -25.41 23.67 2.95
C PHE A 143 -24.10 23.15 3.49
N VAL A 144 -24.06 22.81 4.81
CA VAL A 144 -22.93 22.19 5.47
C VAL A 144 -23.13 20.69 5.43
N LEU A 145 -22.15 19.95 4.87
CA LEU A 145 -22.15 18.50 4.85
C LEU A 145 -21.77 17.92 6.22
N THR A 146 -22.45 16.85 6.61
CA THR A 146 -22.07 16.06 7.79
C THR A 146 -20.91 15.11 7.47
N LYS A 147 -20.79 14.68 6.20
CA LYS A 147 -19.66 13.89 5.71
C LYS A 147 -18.50 14.78 5.32
N GLN A 148 -17.33 14.51 5.88
CA GLN A 148 -16.09 15.26 5.63
C GLN A 148 -15.48 14.87 4.29
N MET A 149 -16.06 15.33 3.19
CA MET A 149 -15.61 15.02 1.84
C MET A 149 -14.41 15.91 1.45
N ASP A 150 -13.40 15.34 0.79
CA ASP A 150 -12.26 16.14 0.30
C ASP A 150 -12.61 16.98 -0.92
N SER A 151 -13.49 16.45 -1.77
CA SER A 151 -14.01 17.13 -2.97
C SER A 151 -15.33 16.50 -3.39
N ILE A 152 -16.07 17.25 -4.18
CA ILE A 152 -17.35 16.81 -4.75
C ILE A 152 -17.09 16.27 -6.16
N ASP A 153 -17.66 15.11 -6.45
CA ASP A 153 -17.67 14.50 -7.79
C ASP A 153 -18.91 14.94 -8.57
N SER A 154 -20.09 14.93 -7.93
CA SER A 154 -21.32 15.38 -8.55
C SER A 154 -22.34 15.84 -7.53
N ILE A 155 -23.23 16.76 -7.96
CA ILE A 155 -24.44 17.15 -7.24
C ILE A 155 -25.63 16.99 -8.17
N ILE A 156 -26.67 16.31 -7.68
CA ILE A 156 -27.95 16.12 -8.38
C ILE A 156 -29.04 16.74 -7.54
N VAL A 157 -29.86 17.62 -8.16
CA VAL A 157 -31.07 18.20 -7.55
C VAL A 157 -32.28 17.65 -8.31
N GLY A 158 -33.11 16.87 -7.64
CA GLY A 158 -34.18 16.12 -8.33
C GLY A 158 -33.61 15.08 -9.28
N SER A 159 -33.68 15.34 -10.59
CA SER A 159 -33.11 14.54 -11.67
C SER A 159 -31.90 15.20 -12.35
N ASP A 160 -31.65 16.48 -12.06
CA ASP A 160 -30.74 17.30 -12.84
C ASP A 160 -29.37 17.44 -12.17
N GLN A 161 -28.30 17.23 -12.94
CA GLN A 161 -26.94 17.49 -12.47
C GLN A 161 -26.70 19.01 -12.43
N VAL A 162 -26.22 19.49 -11.29
CA VAL A 162 -25.91 20.89 -11.05
C VAL A 162 -24.43 21.16 -11.15
N THR A 163 -24.05 22.24 -11.84
CA THR A 163 -22.64 22.68 -11.96
C THR A 163 -22.41 24.06 -11.34
N GLY A 164 -23.50 24.82 -11.09
CA GLY A 164 -23.47 26.17 -10.49
C GLY A 164 -23.35 26.10 -8.96
N TYR A 165 -22.16 25.75 -8.46
CA TYR A 165 -21.87 25.75 -7.03
C TYR A 165 -20.38 25.93 -6.76
N THR A 166 -20.05 26.32 -5.53
CA THR A 166 -18.70 26.25 -4.98
C THR A 166 -18.67 25.29 -3.78
N TYR A 167 -17.50 24.68 -3.52
CA TYR A 167 -17.32 23.81 -2.38
C TYR A 167 -16.09 24.19 -1.56
N ASN A 168 -16.28 24.39 -0.27
CA ASN A 168 -15.20 24.63 0.68
C ASN A 168 -14.91 23.36 1.50
N ALA A 169 -13.83 22.67 1.17
CA ALA A 169 -13.40 21.43 1.83
C ALA A 169 -12.89 21.63 3.27
N SER A 170 -12.63 22.88 3.71
CA SER A 170 -12.20 23.16 5.08
C SER A 170 -13.37 23.25 6.05
N THR A 171 -14.52 23.69 5.56
CA THR A 171 -15.78 23.83 6.32
C THR A 171 -16.82 22.80 5.89
N PHE A 172 -16.53 22.00 4.84
CA PHE A 172 -17.45 21.04 4.21
C PHE A 172 -18.75 21.70 3.73
N THR A 173 -18.66 22.92 3.24
CA THR A 173 -19.80 23.75 2.84
C THR A 173 -19.92 23.81 1.33
N ILE A 174 -21.14 23.53 0.83
CA ILE A 174 -21.54 23.79 -0.56
C ILE A 174 -22.31 25.10 -0.59
N THR A 175 -21.96 26.00 -1.51
CA THR A 175 -22.74 27.22 -1.81
C THR A 175 -23.20 27.14 -3.25
N PHE A 176 -24.50 27.03 -3.46
CA PHE A 176 -25.12 27.04 -4.78
C PHE A 176 -25.26 28.49 -5.30
N ASP A 177 -25.14 28.68 -6.60
CA ASP A 177 -25.40 29.97 -7.25
C ASP A 177 -26.86 30.36 -7.12
N ASP A 178 -27.75 29.38 -7.28
CA ASP A 178 -29.22 29.56 -7.11
C ASP A 178 -29.71 28.54 -6.05
N ALA A 179 -30.68 28.96 -5.23
CA ALA A 179 -31.24 28.10 -4.18
C ALA A 179 -31.93 26.87 -4.78
N PRO A 180 -31.50 25.63 -4.39
CA PRO A 180 -32.18 24.43 -4.84
C PRO A 180 -33.64 24.37 -4.50
N ALA A 181 -34.45 23.88 -5.44
CA ALA A 181 -35.89 23.76 -5.26
C ALA A 181 -36.25 23.02 -3.95
N ALA A 182 -37.40 23.39 -3.37
CA ALA A 182 -37.89 22.73 -2.15
C ALA A 182 -38.21 21.27 -2.41
N GLY A 183 -37.73 20.39 -1.50
CA GLY A 183 -37.96 18.95 -1.57
C GLY A 183 -37.23 18.21 -0.49
N THR A 184 -37.77 17.08 -0.04
CA THR A 184 -37.14 16.20 0.97
C THR A 184 -36.13 15.30 0.30
N ASN A 185 -34.87 15.30 0.78
CA ASN A 185 -33.77 14.48 0.24
C ASN A 185 -33.58 14.59 -1.28
N ASN A 186 -33.95 15.74 -1.84
CA ASN A 186 -33.92 15.99 -3.28
C ASN A 186 -32.57 16.47 -3.80
N ILE A 187 -31.60 16.75 -2.92
CA ILE A 187 -30.23 17.07 -3.26
C ILE A 187 -29.38 15.86 -2.90
N THR A 188 -28.73 15.25 -3.90
CA THR A 188 -27.78 14.15 -3.69
C THR A 188 -26.39 14.67 -3.99
N VAL A 189 -25.52 14.68 -2.98
CA VAL A 189 -24.12 15.08 -3.08
C VAL A 189 -23.27 13.82 -3.08
N THR A 190 -22.48 13.61 -4.13
CA THR A 190 -21.51 12.52 -4.22
C THR A 190 -20.12 13.10 -4.13
N GLY A 191 -19.37 12.66 -3.14
CA GLY A 191 -17.97 13.02 -2.98
C GLY A 191 -17.06 12.11 -3.80
N LYS A 192 -15.86 12.59 -4.07
CA LYS A 192 -14.84 11.78 -4.71
C LYS A 192 -14.42 10.64 -3.77
N GLY A 193 -14.35 9.45 -4.28
CA GLY A 193 -13.97 8.25 -3.55
C GLY A 193 -13.28 7.23 -4.45
N ASP A 194 -13.10 6.03 -3.96
CA ASP A 194 -12.52 4.92 -4.71
C ASP A 194 -13.27 3.62 -4.42
N LYS A 195 -13.37 2.76 -5.43
CA LYS A 195 -14.01 1.44 -5.31
C LYS A 195 -13.10 0.39 -4.67
N HIS A 196 -11.80 0.68 -4.58
CA HIS A 196 -10.82 -0.23 -4.01
C HIS A 196 -10.64 0.04 -2.52
N PRO A 197 -10.86 -0.95 -1.64
CA PRO A 197 -10.73 -0.79 -0.18
C PRO A 197 -9.38 -0.22 0.27
N TRP A 198 -8.30 -0.59 -0.42
CA TRP A 198 -6.96 -0.07 -0.15
C TRP A 198 -6.86 1.44 -0.33
N LEU A 199 -7.29 1.95 -1.48
CA LEU A 199 -7.08 3.35 -1.87
C LEU A 199 -7.92 4.35 -1.07
N CYS A 200 -8.95 3.91 -0.37
CA CYS A 200 -9.74 4.74 0.53
C CYS A 200 -9.43 4.49 2.02
N SER A 201 -8.42 3.67 2.34
CA SER A 201 -8.14 3.27 3.71
C SER A 201 -7.32 4.30 4.48
N HIS A 202 -7.48 4.28 5.80
CA HIS A 202 -6.68 5.06 6.74
C HIS A 202 -5.19 4.66 6.68
N LEU A 203 -4.90 3.35 6.54
CA LEU A 203 -3.54 2.84 6.40
C LEU A 203 -2.85 3.38 5.14
N TYR A 204 -3.56 3.43 4.00
CA TYR A 204 -3.05 4.02 2.76
C TYR A 204 -2.70 5.50 2.93
N ALA A 205 -3.60 6.27 3.56
CA ALA A 205 -3.36 7.68 3.85
C ALA A 205 -2.10 7.88 4.70
N PHE A 206 -1.95 7.08 5.76
CA PHE A 206 -0.82 7.15 6.66
C PHE A 206 0.50 6.78 5.97
N LEU A 207 0.54 5.65 5.26
CA LEU A 207 1.76 5.22 4.57
C LEU A 207 2.19 6.23 3.51
N ASN A 208 1.26 6.75 2.72
CA ASN A 208 1.55 7.65 1.60
C ASN A 208 1.54 9.14 1.97
N SER A 209 1.37 9.47 3.26
CA SER A 209 1.38 10.85 3.76
C SER A 209 0.34 11.73 3.08
N LEU A 210 -0.89 11.26 3.01
CA LEU A 210 -1.97 11.94 2.32
C LEU A 210 -2.90 12.66 3.31
N LYS A 211 -3.50 13.75 2.82
CA LYS A 211 -4.70 14.32 3.37
C LYS A 211 -5.87 13.78 2.57
N MET A 212 -6.77 13.04 3.20
CA MET A 212 -7.93 12.44 2.53
C MET A 212 -9.00 12.00 3.52
N GLN A 213 -10.21 11.79 3.00
CA GLN A 213 -11.29 11.16 3.75
C GLN A 213 -11.09 9.65 3.83
N VAL A 214 -11.42 9.08 4.99
CA VAL A 214 -11.31 7.64 5.26
C VAL A 214 -12.57 7.13 5.96
N PRO A 215 -12.88 5.81 5.89
CA PRO A 215 -14.02 5.23 6.60
C PRO A 215 -13.93 5.45 8.11
N ASN A 216 -14.99 5.99 8.70
CA ASN A 216 -15.14 6.23 10.14
C ASN A 216 -16.50 5.71 10.67
N GLY A 217 -17.13 4.83 9.94
CA GLY A 217 -18.40 4.19 10.27
C GLY A 217 -18.49 2.82 9.61
N THR A 218 -19.59 2.13 9.86
CA THR A 218 -19.92 0.80 9.35
C THR A 218 -21.18 0.85 8.49
N GLY A 219 -21.52 -0.27 7.84
CA GLY A 219 -22.73 -0.39 7.05
C GLY A 219 -22.55 0.07 5.60
N LYS A 220 -23.66 0.27 4.90
CA LYS A 220 -23.71 0.52 3.46
C LYS A 220 -23.25 1.92 3.06
N ASP A 221 -23.44 2.87 3.95
CA ASP A 221 -23.13 4.28 3.76
C ASP A 221 -22.40 4.79 5.01
N PRO A 222 -21.13 4.40 5.18
CA PRO A 222 -20.39 4.70 6.40
C PRO A 222 -20.15 6.19 6.55
N ALA A 223 -20.08 6.66 7.80
CA ALA A 223 -19.51 7.96 8.10
C ALA A 223 -18.07 8.02 7.60
N VAL A 224 -17.64 9.21 7.19
CA VAL A 224 -16.25 9.47 6.77
C VAL A 224 -15.64 10.53 7.66
N LYS A 225 -14.31 10.46 7.78
CA LYS A 225 -13.51 11.45 8.50
C LYS A 225 -12.31 11.85 7.63
N GLN A 226 -12.05 13.13 7.53
CA GLN A 226 -10.82 13.62 6.93
C GLN A 226 -9.65 13.41 7.89
N VAL A 227 -8.59 12.80 7.39
CA VAL A 227 -7.30 12.68 8.07
C VAL A 227 -6.26 13.49 7.31
N ASP A 228 -5.25 13.98 8.00
CA ASP A 228 -4.15 14.73 7.39
C ASP A 228 -2.81 14.18 7.86
N TYR A 229 -2.16 13.43 7.00
CA TYR A 229 -0.82 12.87 7.18
C TYR A 229 0.22 13.53 6.27
N SER A 230 -0.12 14.64 5.61
CA SER A 230 0.77 15.32 4.66
C SER A 230 2.14 15.70 5.25
N GLN A 231 2.20 15.91 6.56
CA GLN A 231 3.42 16.21 7.32
C GLN A 231 3.71 15.22 8.46
N GLY A 232 3.06 14.06 8.46
CA GLY A 232 3.15 13.12 9.58
C GLY A 232 3.12 11.64 9.20
N GLY A 233 2.91 11.31 7.94
CA GLY A 233 2.89 9.95 7.45
C GLY A 233 4.27 9.39 7.13
N VAL A 234 4.33 8.10 6.80
CA VAL A 234 5.61 7.40 6.59
C VAL A 234 6.39 7.98 5.41
N TYR A 235 5.73 8.19 4.25
CA TYR A 235 6.39 8.72 3.05
C TYR A 235 6.99 10.12 3.28
N TYR A 236 6.33 10.97 4.05
CA TYR A 236 6.86 12.29 4.40
C TYR A 236 8.22 12.20 5.08
N PHE A 237 8.40 11.23 5.96
CA PHE A 237 9.62 11.04 6.75
C PHE A 237 10.72 10.25 6.03
N LEU A 238 10.49 9.73 4.83
CA LEU A 238 11.56 9.09 4.06
C LEU A 238 12.61 10.11 3.63
N PRO A 239 13.91 9.72 3.52
CA PRO A 239 14.96 10.56 2.96
C PRO A 239 14.60 11.09 1.56
N ALA A 240 14.99 12.32 1.26
CA ALA A 240 14.67 12.96 -0.02
C ALA A 240 15.22 12.17 -1.23
N GLU A 241 16.45 11.67 -1.09
CA GLU A 241 17.10 10.85 -2.13
C GLU A 241 16.40 9.51 -2.37
N LEU A 242 15.78 8.90 -1.35
CA LEU A 242 14.96 7.72 -1.52
C LEU A 242 13.65 8.07 -2.21
N LYS A 243 12.95 9.11 -1.77
CA LYS A 243 11.72 9.59 -2.40
C LYS A 243 11.90 9.90 -3.89
N ALA A 244 13.08 10.39 -4.28
CA ALA A 244 13.39 10.74 -5.68
C ALA A 244 13.53 9.54 -6.63
N VAL A 245 13.54 8.31 -6.12
CA VAL A 245 13.70 7.08 -6.92
C VAL A 245 12.55 6.10 -6.77
N ILE A 246 11.70 6.28 -5.75
CA ILE A 246 10.50 5.47 -5.56
C ILE A 246 9.52 5.72 -6.71
N VAL A 247 8.95 4.63 -7.22
CA VAL A 247 7.87 4.67 -8.21
C VAL A 247 6.64 3.96 -7.67
N ASN A 248 5.45 4.35 -8.16
CA ASN A 248 4.22 3.66 -7.83
C ASN A 248 4.27 2.21 -8.30
N LYS A 249 3.85 1.30 -7.44
CA LYS A 249 3.53 -0.07 -7.85
C LYS A 249 2.13 -0.07 -8.47
N ARG A 250 2.02 -0.64 -9.67
CA ARG A 250 0.74 -0.89 -10.32
C ARG A 250 0.35 -2.35 -10.15
N ALA A 251 -0.90 -2.58 -9.74
CA ALA A 251 -1.42 -3.93 -9.53
C ALA A 251 -2.89 -3.99 -9.88
N ILE A 252 -3.42 -5.22 -10.07
CA ILE A 252 -4.84 -5.44 -10.24
C ILE A 252 -5.49 -5.61 -8.86
N LEU A 253 -6.47 -4.75 -8.56
CA LEU A 253 -7.20 -4.80 -7.29
C LEU A 253 -8.67 -5.14 -7.51
N GLY A 254 -9.25 -5.85 -6.54
CA GLY A 254 -10.68 -6.06 -6.46
C GLY A 254 -11.42 -4.74 -6.16
N GLU A 255 -12.41 -4.44 -6.98
CA GLU A 255 -13.41 -3.41 -6.71
C GLU A 255 -14.44 -3.98 -5.76
N ARG A 256 -14.40 -3.57 -4.51
CA ARG A 256 -15.31 -4.03 -3.47
C ARG A 256 -16.24 -2.91 -3.05
N TYR A 257 -17.07 -2.48 -4.01
CA TYR A 257 -18.03 -1.40 -3.85
C TYR A 257 -19.33 -1.72 -4.57
N SER A 258 -20.45 -1.40 -3.95
CA SER A 258 -21.75 -1.51 -4.57
C SER A 258 -22.64 -0.33 -4.20
N ALA A 259 -23.13 0.39 -5.21
CA ALA A 259 -24.10 1.46 -5.02
C ALA A 259 -25.42 0.98 -4.38
N SER A 260 -25.78 -0.30 -4.57
CA SER A 260 -26.93 -0.91 -3.89
C SER A 260 -26.64 -1.28 -2.42
N GLY A 261 -25.39 -1.11 -1.99
CA GLY A 261 -24.94 -1.34 -0.62
C GLY A 261 -24.82 -2.83 -0.25
N VAL A 262 -24.61 -3.70 -1.23
CA VAL A 262 -24.21 -5.09 -0.96
C VAL A 262 -22.76 -5.06 -0.49
N LEU A 263 -22.53 -5.45 0.75
CA LEU A 263 -21.19 -5.56 1.35
C LEU A 263 -20.62 -6.95 1.06
N ASN A 264 -19.30 -7.09 1.09
CA ASN A 264 -18.54 -8.32 0.83
C ASN A 264 -18.56 -8.83 -0.61
N SER A 265 -19.02 -8.03 -1.57
CA SER A 265 -19.03 -8.43 -2.98
C SER A 265 -17.89 -7.75 -3.73
N ASP A 266 -17.07 -8.54 -4.42
CA ASP A 266 -16.15 -8.03 -5.42
C ASP A 266 -16.97 -7.79 -6.70
N ASN A 267 -17.06 -6.55 -7.14
CA ASN A 267 -17.88 -6.14 -8.29
C ASN A 267 -17.09 -6.02 -9.59
N GLY A 268 -15.79 -6.28 -9.55
CA GLY A 268 -14.88 -6.17 -10.67
C GLY A 268 -13.44 -6.14 -10.21
N TRP A 269 -12.55 -6.00 -11.18
CA TRP A 269 -11.10 -5.95 -10.99
C TRP A 269 -10.53 -4.93 -11.95
N SER A 270 -9.67 -4.06 -11.46
CA SER A 270 -9.02 -3.09 -12.33
C SER A 270 -7.55 -2.88 -11.94
N TRP A 271 -6.75 -2.57 -12.96
CA TRP A 271 -5.37 -2.17 -12.77
C TRP A 271 -5.32 -0.76 -12.20
N THR A 272 -4.66 -0.59 -11.06
CA THR A 272 -4.54 0.70 -10.38
C THR A 272 -3.19 0.87 -9.71
N ASN A 273 -2.83 2.10 -9.39
CA ASN A 273 -1.61 2.43 -8.67
C ASN A 273 -1.84 2.27 -7.17
N LEU A 274 -0.98 1.50 -6.50
CA LEU A 274 -1.05 1.27 -5.06
C LEU A 274 -0.51 2.44 -4.21
N GLY A 275 0.07 3.44 -4.84
CA GLY A 275 0.81 4.52 -4.18
C GLY A 275 2.32 4.27 -4.16
N ASN A 276 3.03 5.20 -3.54
CA ASN A 276 4.49 5.09 -3.38
C ASN A 276 4.88 4.03 -2.36
N LEU A 277 4.07 3.88 -1.32
CA LEU A 277 4.22 2.86 -0.28
C LEU A 277 2.96 2.00 -0.23
N TRP A 278 3.15 0.70 -0.01
CA TRP A 278 2.06 -0.26 0.11
C TRP A 278 2.38 -1.34 1.16
N VAL A 279 1.45 -2.23 1.38
CA VAL A 279 1.64 -3.50 2.08
C VAL A 279 1.45 -4.65 1.10
N PRO A 280 2.12 -5.81 1.26
CA PRO A 280 1.96 -6.93 0.33
C PRO A 280 0.57 -7.55 0.45
N THR A 281 0.16 -8.25 -0.60
CA THR A 281 -1.04 -9.08 -0.59
C THR A 281 -0.74 -10.44 0.04
N GLU A 282 -1.80 -11.14 0.46
CA GLU A 282 -1.71 -12.52 0.94
C GLU A 282 -1.04 -13.46 -0.10
N MET A 283 -1.32 -13.26 -1.39
CA MET A 283 -0.65 -13.98 -2.48
C MET A 283 0.85 -13.72 -2.52
N GLU A 284 1.26 -12.47 -2.35
CA GLU A 284 2.68 -12.08 -2.34
C GLU A 284 3.42 -12.63 -1.11
N VAL A 285 2.72 -12.83 0.00
CA VAL A 285 3.29 -13.37 1.24
C VAL A 285 3.22 -14.88 1.29
N CYS A 286 2.04 -15.45 1.10
CA CYS A 286 1.77 -16.87 1.33
C CYS A 286 1.84 -17.73 0.05
N GLY A 287 1.81 -17.11 -1.12
CA GLY A 287 1.74 -17.81 -2.42
C GLY A 287 0.35 -18.37 -2.73
N SER A 288 -0.62 -18.10 -1.88
CA SER A 288 -2.03 -18.51 -2.05
C SER A 288 -2.94 -17.55 -1.31
N GLY A 289 -4.16 -17.37 -1.79
CA GLY A 289 -5.22 -16.70 -1.03
C GLY A 289 -5.79 -17.66 0.02
N VAL A 290 -5.78 -17.26 1.27
CA VAL A 290 -6.32 -18.02 2.41
C VAL A 290 -7.60 -17.37 2.92
N TRP A 291 -7.55 -16.06 3.15
CA TRP A 291 -8.65 -15.25 3.68
C TRP A 291 -9.15 -14.19 2.71
N GLY A 292 -8.32 -13.76 1.78
CA GLY A 292 -8.69 -12.83 0.71
C GLY A 292 -9.61 -13.47 -0.34
N GLY A 293 -10.22 -12.64 -1.18
CA GLY A 293 -11.11 -13.11 -2.25
C GLY A 293 -10.39 -13.95 -3.32
N ILE A 294 -11.12 -14.85 -3.96
CA ILE A 294 -10.61 -15.71 -5.05
C ILE A 294 -10.00 -14.90 -6.20
N GLY A 295 -10.48 -13.68 -6.40
CA GLY A 295 -9.93 -12.77 -7.41
C GLY A 295 -8.46 -12.43 -7.20
N LEU A 296 -7.92 -12.47 -5.97
CA LEU A 296 -6.49 -12.34 -5.72
C LEU A 296 -5.69 -13.45 -6.42
N ALA A 297 -6.20 -14.68 -6.44
CA ALA A 297 -5.54 -15.81 -7.10
C ALA A 297 -5.51 -15.63 -8.63
N ASN A 298 -6.53 -14.98 -9.21
CA ASN A 298 -6.62 -14.69 -10.63
C ASN A 298 -5.97 -13.35 -11.03
N GLY A 299 -5.61 -12.53 -10.04
CA GLY A 299 -5.12 -11.17 -10.24
C GLY A 299 -3.67 -11.06 -10.68
N GLY A 300 -3.00 -12.18 -10.89
CA GLY A 300 -1.63 -12.16 -11.38
C GLY A 300 -0.60 -11.72 -10.34
N TYR A 301 -0.83 -11.99 -9.08
CA TYR A 301 0.17 -11.82 -8.05
C TYR A 301 1.13 -13.00 -8.00
N VAL A 302 2.39 -12.71 -7.74
CA VAL A 302 3.47 -13.69 -7.57
C VAL A 302 3.97 -13.59 -6.14
N GLN A 303 4.19 -14.73 -5.48
CA GLN A 303 4.81 -14.73 -4.16
C GLN A 303 6.19 -14.09 -4.24
N TYR A 304 6.46 -13.11 -3.38
CA TYR A 304 7.80 -12.56 -3.28
C TYR A 304 8.79 -13.64 -2.80
N PRO A 305 9.93 -13.81 -3.49
CA PRO A 305 10.93 -14.83 -3.12
C PRO A 305 11.39 -14.74 -1.67
N ILE A 306 11.43 -13.53 -1.09
CA ILE A 306 11.80 -13.33 0.33
C ILE A 306 10.89 -14.13 1.28
N PHE A 307 9.63 -14.35 0.92
CA PHE A 307 8.65 -15.05 1.74
C PHE A 307 8.61 -16.57 1.50
N ALA A 308 9.51 -17.11 0.67
CA ALA A 308 9.69 -18.56 0.56
C ALA A 308 10.02 -19.19 1.93
N HIS A 309 10.70 -18.44 2.79
CA HIS A 309 10.95 -18.83 4.18
C HIS A 309 9.97 -18.16 5.14
N ASN A 310 9.32 -18.99 5.96
CA ASN A 310 8.32 -18.54 6.94
C ASN A 310 8.86 -17.50 7.93
N MET A 311 10.14 -17.61 8.29
CA MET A 311 10.81 -16.68 9.21
C MET A 311 10.78 -15.22 8.71
N ASN A 312 10.79 -14.99 7.41
CA ASN A 312 10.74 -13.66 6.83
C ASN A 312 9.35 -13.01 6.90
N ARG A 313 8.31 -13.79 7.21
CA ARG A 313 6.96 -13.29 7.48
C ARG A 313 6.81 -12.77 8.91
N VAL A 314 7.67 -13.23 9.82
CA VAL A 314 7.68 -12.80 11.22
C VAL A 314 8.39 -11.46 11.32
N LYS A 315 7.70 -10.43 11.81
CA LYS A 315 8.23 -9.08 11.91
C LYS A 315 8.07 -8.51 13.32
N GLY A 316 9.06 -7.74 13.75
CA GLY A 316 9.02 -6.98 15.01
C GLY A 316 8.39 -5.61 14.84
N LEU A 317 7.92 -5.01 15.92
CA LEU A 317 7.44 -3.63 15.95
C LEU A 317 8.63 -2.66 16.06
N GLY A 318 9.03 -2.07 14.92
CA GLY A 318 10.25 -1.28 14.86
C GLY A 318 11.53 -2.10 15.00
N ASP A 319 12.68 -1.44 14.88
CA ASP A 319 14.00 -2.06 14.94
C ASP A 319 14.24 -2.69 16.33
N GLY A 320 14.32 -4.03 16.37
CA GLY A 320 14.51 -4.79 17.61
C GLY A 320 13.28 -4.94 18.50
N GLY A 321 12.11 -4.53 18.04
CA GLY A 321 10.86 -4.69 18.78
C GLY A 321 10.32 -6.11 18.82
N GLY A 322 9.36 -6.38 19.71
CA GLY A 322 8.69 -7.67 19.82
C GLY A 322 7.88 -8.03 18.59
N ARG A 323 7.73 -9.33 18.33
CA ARG A 323 6.90 -9.84 17.24
C ARG A 323 5.46 -9.37 17.39
N THR A 324 4.85 -8.92 16.28
CA THR A 324 3.45 -8.52 16.26
C THR A 324 2.79 -8.88 14.93
N ASN A 325 1.47 -8.81 14.88
CA ASN A 325 0.72 -9.02 13.66
C ASN A 325 0.82 -7.76 12.77
N TRP A 326 0.70 -7.96 11.45
CA TRP A 326 0.79 -6.86 10.52
C TRP A 326 -0.21 -6.99 9.35
N TRP A 327 -0.61 -5.84 8.84
CA TRP A 327 -1.62 -5.70 7.81
C TRP A 327 -1.12 -6.16 6.43
N GLU A 328 -1.97 -6.88 5.72
CA GLU A 328 -1.87 -7.15 4.29
C GLU A 328 -2.88 -6.30 3.51
N LEU A 329 -2.70 -6.22 2.20
CA LEU A 329 -3.49 -5.33 1.34
C LEU A 329 -4.95 -5.77 1.18
N ALA A 330 -5.20 -7.07 1.20
CA ALA A 330 -6.49 -7.64 0.83
C ALA A 330 -7.55 -7.52 1.93
N PRO A 331 -8.79 -7.12 1.60
CA PRO A 331 -9.92 -7.30 2.49
C PRO A 331 -10.22 -8.79 2.68
N TYR A 332 -10.65 -9.17 3.89
CA TYR A 332 -11.15 -10.51 4.14
C TYR A 332 -12.46 -10.73 3.37
N SER A 333 -12.53 -11.84 2.61
CA SER A 333 -13.69 -12.14 1.76
C SER A 333 -14.94 -12.56 2.53
N GLY A 334 -14.78 -13.04 3.77
CA GLY A 334 -15.87 -13.61 4.57
C GLY A 334 -16.74 -12.59 5.30
N ASN A 335 -16.33 -11.32 5.39
CA ASN A 335 -17.12 -10.28 6.06
C ASN A 335 -16.85 -8.87 5.50
N SER A 336 -17.56 -7.88 6.03
CA SER A 336 -17.44 -6.46 5.66
C SER A 336 -16.60 -5.63 6.63
N THR A 337 -15.88 -6.26 7.56
CA THR A 337 -15.25 -5.56 8.70
C THR A 337 -13.74 -5.74 8.76
N SER A 338 -13.21 -6.82 8.17
CA SER A 338 -11.84 -7.28 8.45
C SER A 338 -10.94 -7.21 7.21
N PHE A 339 -9.64 -7.13 7.45
CA PHE A 339 -8.59 -7.26 6.43
C PHE A 339 -7.68 -8.45 6.76
N CYS A 340 -7.03 -8.98 5.73
CA CYS A 340 -6.02 -10.02 5.87
C CYS A 340 -4.81 -9.49 6.63
N VAL A 341 -4.18 -10.38 7.39
CA VAL A 341 -3.00 -10.06 8.19
C VAL A 341 -2.05 -11.24 8.24
N VAL A 342 -0.79 -10.95 8.49
CA VAL A 342 0.18 -11.96 8.93
C VAL A 342 0.30 -11.88 10.45
N THR A 343 0.23 -13.04 11.10
CA THR A 343 0.39 -13.13 12.56
C THR A 343 1.84 -12.95 12.98
N GLY A 344 2.08 -12.65 14.26
CA GLY A 344 3.41 -12.59 14.84
C GLY A 344 4.20 -13.91 14.78
N SER A 345 3.56 -15.01 14.37
CA SER A 345 4.19 -16.32 14.09
C SER A 345 4.38 -16.60 12.58
N GLY A 346 3.99 -15.65 11.70
CA GLY A 346 4.15 -15.79 10.24
C GLY A 346 3.00 -16.50 9.53
N GLY A 347 1.89 -16.82 10.22
CA GLY A 347 0.70 -17.44 9.64
C GLY A 347 -0.29 -16.41 9.10
N ALA A 348 -1.10 -16.80 8.09
CA ALA A 348 -2.21 -15.99 7.59
C ALA A 348 -3.36 -15.94 8.61
N SER A 349 -3.99 -14.78 8.74
CA SER A 349 -5.18 -14.53 9.58
C SER A 349 -5.96 -13.33 9.05
N ASN A 350 -6.97 -12.89 9.79
CA ASN A 350 -7.70 -11.66 9.52
C ASN A 350 -8.05 -10.96 10.83
N TYR A 351 -8.18 -9.64 10.79
CA TYR A 351 -8.60 -8.83 11.93
C TYR A 351 -9.49 -7.68 11.48
N ASP A 352 -10.36 -7.24 12.38
CA ASP A 352 -11.22 -6.09 12.15
C ASP A 352 -10.39 -4.83 11.83
N ALA A 353 -10.85 -4.05 10.85
CA ALA A 353 -10.11 -2.92 10.30
C ALA A 353 -9.74 -1.84 11.33
N SER A 354 -10.53 -1.71 12.41
CA SER A 354 -10.30 -0.72 13.47
C SER A 354 -9.39 -1.21 14.60
N VAL A 355 -8.83 -2.40 14.50
CA VAL A 355 -7.90 -2.91 15.52
C VAL A 355 -6.64 -2.04 15.60
N ALA A 356 -6.30 -1.59 16.81
CA ALA A 356 -5.28 -0.57 17.07
C ALA A 356 -3.96 -1.13 17.64
N TRP A 357 -3.72 -2.43 17.50
CA TRP A 357 -2.49 -3.09 17.98
C TRP A 357 -1.77 -3.89 16.89
N LEU A 358 -2.04 -3.58 15.63
CA LEU A 358 -1.29 -4.03 14.47
C LEU A 358 -0.46 -2.87 13.89
N SER A 359 0.53 -3.22 13.09
CA SER A 359 1.32 -2.26 12.33
C SER A 359 1.47 -2.72 10.88
N ALA A 360 2.29 -2.03 10.11
CA ALA A 360 2.51 -2.32 8.71
C ALA A 360 4.01 -2.33 8.35
N PRO A 361 4.45 -3.21 7.44
CA PRO A 361 5.75 -3.06 6.82
C PRO A 361 5.75 -1.86 5.87
N VAL A 362 6.92 -1.30 5.62
CA VAL A 362 7.12 -0.27 4.60
C VAL A 362 7.62 -0.94 3.33
N CYS A 363 6.76 -1.00 2.29
CA CYS A 363 7.13 -1.54 0.99
C CYS A 363 7.18 -0.44 -0.06
N PHE A 364 8.18 -0.50 -0.94
CA PHE A 364 8.33 0.44 -2.05
C PHE A 364 9.06 -0.21 -3.23
N ARG A 365 8.91 0.37 -4.42
CA ARG A 365 9.55 -0.05 -5.68
C ARG A 365 10.53 0.99 -6.16
N ILE A 366 11.65 0.53 -6.69
CA ILE A 366 12.58 1.35 -7.49
C ILE A 366 12.67 0.73 -8.90
N SER A 367 12.64 1.59 -9.94
CA SER A 367 12.76 1.19 -11.35
C SER A 367 13.58 2.20 -12.17
#